data_88bdf08a62ad55acc5987bd720c8313b
#
_entry.id   88bdf08a62ad55acc5987bd720c8313b
#
_cell.length_a   1.000
_cell.length_b   1.000
_cell.length_c   1.000
_cell.angle_alpha   90.00
_cell.angle_beta   90.00
_cell.angle_gamma   90.00
#
_symmetry.space_group_name_H-M   'P 1'
#
loop_
_entity.id
_entity.type
_entity.pdbx_description
1 polymer ?
#
loop_
_entity_poly.entity_id
_entity_poly.type
_entity_poly.pdbx_seq_one_letter_code
_entity_poly.pdbx_strand_id
1 'polypeptide(L)'
;NNLRLSPFVSSDTPVLQWGIPVDFDDKHIVYVWLDALTNYITGIGYDADGNSSEQYKKFWPADLHLIGKDIIRFHTIYWPIFLMALGEPLPKQVFGHPWLLQNDGKMSKSKGNVIYADDLVDMFGVDAVRYFVLHEMPFENDGVISWELLVERMNSDLANTLGNLVNRTIAMSNKYFGGVVNKTGVTSEGAGVDENGASLDFDADLKAVVTATRDKVQDKMSTLHVADAMTEVFSLFKRCNKYIDETMPWALAKDESKKERLEEVLYNLVESITIGANLLKSFMPNTTESIDRKSTRLNSSH
;
A
#
# COMPACT_ATOMS: atom_id res chain seq x y z
N ASN A 1 6.02 -46.55 15.53
CA ASN A 1 4.89 -45.74 15.03
C ASN A 1 4.47 -44.74 16.09
N ASN A 2 5.28 -43.71 16.30
CA ASN A 2 4.90 -42.56 17.12
C ASN A 2 4.17 -41.56 16.25
N LEU A 3 2.90 -41.79 16.00
CA LEU A 3 1.98 -40.68 15.63
C LEU A 3 1.89 -39.77 16.86
N ARG A 4 2.74 -38.75 16.91
CA ARG A 4 2.52 -37.66 17.85
C ARG A 4 1.24 -36.98 17.40
N LEU A 5 0.22 -37.00 18.22
CA LEU A 5 -1.07 -36.28 18.06
C LEU A 5 -0.93 -34.76 18.16
N SER A 6 0.27 -34.24 18.13
CA SER A 6 0.58 -32.83 18.01
C SER A 6 0.45 -32.44 16.54
N PRO A 7 -0.46 -31.60 16.16
CA PRO A 7 -0.69 -30.22 16.55
C PRO A 7 -2.14 -29.88 17.00
N PHE A 8 -2.98 -30.89 17.14
CA PHE A 8 -4.40 -30.68 17.50
C PHE A 8 -4.63 -30.76 19.02
N VAL A 9 -3.66 -31.32 19.70
CA VAL A 9 -3.75 -31.65 21.13
C VAL A 9 -2.45 -31.21 21.79
N SER A 10 -2.53 -30.33 22.77
CA SER A 10 -1.37 -29.95 23.58
C SER A 10 -0.85 -31.13 24.35
N SER A 11 0.42 -31.51 24.12
CA SER A 11 1.09 -32.56 24.90
C SER A 11 1.89 -31.95 26.05
N ASP A 12 1.91 -32.65 27.17
CA ASP A 12 2.98 -32.68 28.21
C ASP A 12 3.54 -31.35 28.73
N THR A 13 2.82 -30.25 28.68
CA THR A 13 3.27 -29.08 29.42
C THR A 13 2.51 -28.92 30.72
N PRO A 14 3.20 -28.95 31.87
CA PRO A 14 2.60 -28.70 33.18
C PRO A 14 2.01 -27.30 33.34
N VAL A 15 2.01 -26.48 32.27
CA VAL A 15 1.69 -25.07 32.27
C VAL A 15 0.22 -24.79 31.92
N LEU A 16 -0.48 -25.66 31.22
CA LEU A 16 -1.89 -25.48 30.84
C LEU A 16 -2.77 -26.59 31.45
N GLN A 17 -3.27 -26.33 32.64
CA GLN A 17 -4.19 -27.26 33.36
C GLN A 17 -5.67 -26.97 33.02
N TRP A 18 -6.00 -26.01 32.15
CA TRP A 18 -7.34 -25.69 31.78
C TRP A 18 -7.52 -25.71 30.25
N GLY A 19 -8.66 -26.16 29.79
CA GLY A 19 -8.99 -26.27 28.37
C GLY A 19 -10.11 -27.28 28.15
N ILE A 20 -10.46 -27.53 26.90
CA ILE A 20 -11.43 -28.54 26.50
C ILE A 20 -10.71 -29.90 26.53
N PRO A 21 -11.11 -30.86 27.40
CA PRO A 21 -10.49 -32.17 27.47
C PRO A 21 -10.71 -32.96 26.16
N VAL A 22 -9.78 -33.85 25.87
CA VAL A 22 -9.90 -34.79 24.75
C VAL A 22 -10.52 -36.08 25.26
N ASP A 23 -11.63 -36.54 24.68
CA ASP A 23 -12.43 -37.68 25.17
C ASP A 23 -11.65 -39.00 25.22
N PHE A 24 -10.68 -39.19 24.37
CA PHE A 24 -9.90 -40.39 24.21
C PHE A 24 -8.50 -40.35 24.91
N ASP A 25 -8.13 -39.18 25.44
CA ASP A 25 -6.87 -39.01 26.17
C ASP A 25 -6.97 -37.82 27.14
N ASP A 26 -7.21 -38.16 28.42
CA ASP A 26 -7.41 -37.19 29.51
C ASP A 26 -6.14 -36.38 29.90
N LYS A 27 -4.99 -36.73 29.32
CA LYS A 27 -3.72 -35.96 29.48
C LYS A 27 -3.60 -34.80 28.49
N HIS A 28 -4.55 -34.70 27.59
CA HIS A 28 -4.48 -33.73 26.52
C HIS A 28 -5.73 -32.82 26.52
N ILE A 29 -5.54 -31.62 26.02
CA ILE A 29 -6.60 -30.61 25.75
C ILE A 29 -6.57 -30.22 24.30
N VAL A 30 -7.72 -29.79 23.76
CA VAL A 30 -7.84 -29.33 22.39
C VAL A 30 -6.96 -28.09 22.20
N TYR A 31 -6.17 -28.09 21.12
CA TYR A 31 -5.27 -26.98 20.79
C TYR A 31 -6.01 -25.87 20.06
N VAL A 32 -5.71 -24.62 20.42
CA VAL A 32 -6.39 -23.41 19.93
C VAL A 32 -6.47 -23.29 18.40
N TRP A 33 -5.53 -23.87 17.66
CA TRP A 33 -5.49 -23.72 16.21
C TRP A 33 -6.61 -24.50 15.48
N LEU A 34 -7.20 -25.50 16.08
CA LEU A 34 -8.39 -26.13 15.50
C LEU A 34 -9.56 -25.12 15.45
N ASP A 35 -9.81 -24.45 16.56
CA ASP A 35 -10.83 -23.42 16.67
C ASP A 35 -10.50 -22.21 15.79
N ALA A 36 -9.29 -21.66 15.90
CA ALA A 36 -8.87 -20.48 15.18
C ALA A 36 -8.95 -20.64 13.65
N LEU A 37 -8.60 -21.81 13.10
CA LEU A 37 -8.67 -22.04 11.65
C LEU A 37 -10.10 -22.28 11.16
N THR A 38 -10.89 -23.06 11.89
CA THR A 38 -12.28 -23.33 11.51
C THR A 38 -13.14 -22.07 11.54
N ASN A 39 -12.76 -21.05 12.32
CA ASN A 39 -13.44 -19.76 12.35
C ASN A 39 -13.53 -19.08 10.97
N TYR A 40 -12.60 -19.33 10.05
CA TYR A 40 -12.68 -18.78 8.69
C TYR A 40 -13.95 -19.19 7.94
N ILE A 41 -14.43 -20.39 8.16
CA ILE A 41 -15.64 -20.89 7.50
C ILE A 41 -16.88 -20.76 8.40
N THR A 42 -16.76 -21.02 9.71
CA THR A 42 -17.90 -20.91 10.63
C THR A 42 -18.38 -19.47 10.79
N GLY A 43 -17.45 -18.50 10.77
CA GLY A 43 -17.76 -17.07 10.84
C GLY A 43 -18.59 -16.54 9.66
N ILE A 44 -18.57 -17.23 8.52
CA ILE A 44 -19.40 -16.92 7.34
C ILE A 44 -20.56 -17.90 7.16
N GLY A 45 -20.81 -18.76 8.15
CA GLY A 45 -22.00 -19.62 8.22
C GLY A 45 -21.85 -20.97 7.52
N TYR A 46 -20.67 -21.57 7.61
CA TYR A 46 -20.51 -23.00 7.28
C TYR A 46 -21.34 -23.88 8.22
N ASP A 47 -21.97 -24.88 7.67
CA ASP A 47 -22.73 -25.90 8.40
C ASP A 47 -22.35 -27.29 7.89
N ALA A 48 -21.89 -28.16 8.80
CA ALA A 48 -21.48 -29.53 8.51
C ALA A 48 -22.62 -30.43 8.03
N ASP A 49 -23.85 -30.09 8.37
CA ASP A 49 -25.05 -30.83 7.95
C ASP A 49 -25.57 -30.41 6.55
N GLY A 50 -24.80 -29.57 5.84
CA GLY A 50 -25.09 -29.15 4.47
C GLY A 50 -26.04 -27.96 4.33
N ASN A 51 -26.38 -27.28 5.43
CA ASN A 51 -27.22 -26.10 5.44
C ASN A 51 -26.44 -24.80 5.49
N SER A 52 -25.23 -24.78 4.93
CA SER A 52 -24.37 -23.61 4.91
C SER A 52 -25.07 -22.39 4.31
N SER A 53 -24.78 -21.22 4.89
CA SER A 53 -25.40 -19.94 4.54
C SER A 53 -25.08 -19.49 3.10
N GLU A 54 -25.88 -18.55 2.57
CA GLU A 54 -25.58 -17.90 1.29
C GLU A 54 -24.28 -17.08 1.33
N GLN A 55 -23.89 -16.58 2.50
CA GLN A 55 -22.64 -15.89 2.69
C GLN A 55 -21.44 -16.84 2.52
N TYR A 56 -21.51 -18.05 3.10
CA TYR A 56 -20.50 -19.08 2.88
C TYR A 56 -20.39 -19.45 1.40
N LYS A 57 -21.49 -19.78 0.75
CA LYS A 57 -21.51 -20.15 -0.69
C LYS A 57 -20.95 -19.06 -1.59
N LYS A 58 -21.08 -17.79 -1.21
CA LYS A 58 -20.59 -16.63 -1.97
C LYS A 58 -19.11 -16.39 -1.77
N PHE A 59 -18.59 -16.52 -0.54
CA PHE A 59 -17.25 -16.06 -0.18
C PHE A 59 -16.23 -17.18 0.01
N TRP A 60 -16.68 -18.44 0.09
CA TRP A 60 -15.77 -19.55 0.15
C TRP A 60 -15.68 -20.26 -1.22
N PRO A 61 -14.48 -20.68 -1.71
CA PRO A 61 -13.17 -20.55 -1.06
C PRO A 61 -12.63 -19.12 -1.07
N ALA A 62 -11.84 -18.78 -0.04
CA ALA A 62 -11.16 -17.50 0.03
C ALA A 62 -10.19 -17.32 -1.15
N ASP A 63 -10.17 -16.10 -1.74
CA ASP A 63 -9.19 -15.76 -2.78
C ASP A 63 -7.79 -15.63 -2.19
N LEU A 64 -7.69 -15.07 -0.98
CA LEU A 64 -6.42 -14.84 -0.29
C LEU A 64 -6.58 -14.96 1.22
N HIS A 65 -5.72 -15.76 1.84
CA HIS A 65 -5.40 -15.66 3.27
C HIS A 65 -4.15 -14.78 3.44
N LEU A 66 -4.35 -13.57 3.95
CA LEU A 66 -3.27 -12.63 4.28
C LEU A 66 -2.96 -12.73 5.76
N ILE A 67 -1.78 -13.22 6.10
CA ILE A 67 -1.39 -13.59 7.46
C ILE A 67 0.05 -13.15 7.78
N GLY A 68 0.40 -13.11 9.07
CA GLY A 68 1.80 -12.99 9.48
C GLY A 68 2.61 -14.27 9.17
N LYS A 69 3.87 -14.14 8.77
CA LYS A 69 4.73 -15.28 8.45
C LYS A 69 4.93 -16.28 9.60
N ASP A 70 4.73 -15.84 10.84
CA ASP A 70 4.86 -16.67 12.04
C ASP A 70 3.81 -17.79 12.14
N ILE A 71 2.66 -17.60 11.49
CA ILE A 71 1.56 -18.56 11.47
C ILE A 71 1.38 -19.25 10.11
N ILE A 72 2.36 -19.12 9.21
CA ILE A 72 2.26 -19.68 7.85
C ILE A 72 2.07 -21.20 7.85
N ARG A 73 2.73 -21.92 8.78
CA ARG A 73 2.61 -23.38 8.90
C ARG A 73 1.16 -23.81 9.13
N PHE A 74 0.43 -23.07 9.96
CA PHE A 74 -0.97 -23.38 10.29
C PHE A 74 -1.88 -23.21 9.08
N HIS A 75 -1.60 -22.24 8.22
CA HIS A 75 -2.42 -21.91 7.06
C HIS A 75 -2.04 -22.68 5.78
N THR A 76 -0.81 -23.20 5.70
CA THR A 76 -0.33 -23.92 4.51
C THR A 76 -0.26 -25.43 4.70
N ILE A 77 -0.30 -25.92 5.94
CA ILE A 77 -0.25 -27.36 6.24
C ILE A 77 -1.54 -27.79 6.93
N TYR A 78 -1.84 -27.27 8.13
CA TYR A 78 -2.94 -27.78 8.94
C TYR A 78 -4.31 -27.37 8.40
N TRP A 79 -4.47 -26.15 7.99
CA TRP A 79 -5.73 -25.66 7.42
C TRP A 79 -6.14 -26.43 6.15
N PRO A 80 -5.27 -26.64 5.17
CA PRO A 80 -5.57 -27.52 4.05
C PRO A 80 -5.96 -28.95 4.47
N ILE A 81 -5.29 -29.53 5.45
CA ILE A 81 -5.65 -30.87 5.95
C ILE A 81 -7.07 -30.89 6.54
N PHE A 82 -7.46 -29.86 7.31
CA PHE A 82 -8.82 -29.77 7.85
C PHE A 82 -9.87 -29.64 6.76
N LEU A 83 -9.65 -28.76 5.79
CA LEU A 83 -10.56 -28.57 4.67
C LEU A 83 -10.69 -29.86 3.83
N MET A 84 -9.60 -30.53 3.55
CA MET A 84 -9.62 -31.82 2.84
C MET A 84 -10.40 -32.90 3.63
N ALA A 85 -10.25 -32.93 4.95
CA ALA A 85 -10.98 -33.86 5.81
C ALA A 85 -12.49 -33.56 5.84
N LEU A 86 -12.87 -32.28 5.72
CA LEU A 86 -14.27 -31.84 5.60
C LEU A 86 -14.83 -31.99 4.19
N GLY A 87 -14.01 -32.25 3.18
CA GLY A 87 -14.41 -32.27 1.77
C GLY A 87 -14.61 -30.88 1.16
N GLU A 88 -14.06 -29.85 1.83
CA GLU A 88 -14.24 -28.45 1.43
C GLU A 88 -13.10 -27.96 0.51
N PRO A 89 -13.37 -26.99 -0.41
CA PRO A 89 -12.37 -26.46 -1.30
C PRO A 89 -11.31 -25.64 -0.55
N LEU A 90 -10.07 -25.71 -1.05
CA LEU A 90 -8.93 -24.98 -0.48
C LEU A 90 -8.96 -23.49 -0.86
N PRO A 91 -8.39 -22.60 -0.03
CA PRO A 91 -8.12 -21.22 -0.41
C PRO A 91 -7.24 -21.15 -1.67
N LYS A 92 -7.46 -20.14 -2.51
CA LYS A 92 -6.70 -20.02 -3.77
C LYS A 92 -5.24 -19.61 -3.53
N GLN A 93 -5.00 -18.79 -2.50
CA GLN A 93 -3.68 -18.29 -2.15
C GLN A 93 -3.55 -18.06 -0.64
N VAL A 94 -2.33 -18.32 -0.13
CA VAL A 94 -1.91 -17.92 1.21
C VAL A 94 -0.68 -17.03 1.07
N PHE A 95 -0.70 -15.83 1.65
CA PHE A 95 0.41 -14.90 1.69
C PHE A 95 0.79 -14.59 3.13
N GLY A 96 2.05 -14.90 3.49
CA GLY A 96 2.61 -14.59 4.79
C GLY A 96 3.47 -13.33 4.71
N HIS A 97 2.95 -12.19 5.21
CA HIS A 97 3.71 -10.94 5.23
C HIS A 97 4.85 -10.99 6.28
N PRO A 98 5.96 -10.28 6.05
CA PRO A 98 7.09 -10.21 6.98
C PRO A 98 6.72 -9.47 8.28
N TRP A 99 7.63 -9.51 9.24
CA TRP A 99 7.49 -8.78 10.50
C TRP A 99 7.93 -7.33 10.36
N LEU A 100 7.36 -6.49 11.22
CA LEU A 100 7.88 -5.16 11.49
C LEU A 100 8.68 -5.24 12.82
N LEU A 101 9.98 -5.06 12.72
CA LEU A 101 10.91 -5.17 13.82
C LEU A 101 11.32 -3.79 14.33
N GLN A 102 11.63 -3.67 15.61
CA GLN A 102 12.36 -2.54 16.13
C GLN A 102 13.86 -2.79 16.06
N ASN A 103 14.70 -1.75 16.16
CA ASN A 103 16.17 -1.84 15.99
C ASN A 103 16.85 -2.98 16.75
N ASP A 104 16.30 -3.36 17.91
CA ASP A 104 16.79 -4.43 18.79
C ASP A 104 16.06 -5.76 18.62
N GLY A 105 15.23 -5.89 17.59
CA GLY A 105 14.52 -7.11 17.23
C GLY A 105 13.00 -7.08 17.44
N LYS A 106 12.40 -8.22 17.70
CA LYS A 106 10.95 -8.37 17.80
C LYS A 106 10.37 -7.53 18.94
N MET A 107 9.36 -6.74 18.64
CA MET A 107 8.58 -6.01 19.65
C MET A 107 7.86 -6.97 20.60
N SER A 108 7.89 -6.66 21.90
CA SER A 108 7.25 -7.48 22.93
C SER A 108 6.77 -6.59 24.07
N LYS A 109 5.53 -6.81 24.53
CA LYS A 109 4.96 -6.11 25.69
C LYS A 109 5.82 -6.28 26.95
N SER A 110 6.42 -7.46 27.14
CA SER A 110 7.28 -7.76 28.29
C SER A 110 8.62 -7.00 28.26
N LYS A 111 9.08 -6.57 27.09
CA LYS A 111 10.30 -5.76 26.94
C LYS A 111 10.02 -4.25 26.99
N GLY A 112 8.76 -3.84 26.96
CA GLY A 112 8.38 -2.43 26.95
C GLY A 112 8.77 -1.65 25.68
N ASN A 113 9.11 -2.38 24.60
CA ASN A 113 9.57 -1.78 23.34
C ASN A 113 8.48 -1.82 22.24
N VAL A 114 7.21 -1.83 22.63
CA VAL A 114 6.10 -1.81 21.67
C VAL A 114 5.80 -0.37 21.26
N ILE A 115 5.78 -0.13 19.96
CA ILE A 115 5.25 1.10 19.37
C ILE A 115 3.80 0.80 18.98
N TYR A 116 2.86 1.55 19.54
CA TYR A 116 1.44 1.38 19.25
C TYR A 116 1.03 2.21 18.05
N ALA A 117 0.19 1.62 17.20
CA ALA A 117 -0.29 2.30 15.99
C ALA A 117 -1.11 3.56 16.31
N ASP A 118 -1.88 3.54 17.40
CA ASP A 118 -2.69 4.67 17.84
C ASP A 118 -1.80 5.88 18.21
N ASP A 119 -0.70 5.65 18.93
CA ASP A 119 0.27 6.71 19.27
C ASP A 119 0.89 7.33 18.01
N LEU A 120 1.20 6.50 17.01
CA LEU A 120 1.73 6.98 15.73
C LEU A 120 0.68 7.80 14.97
N VAL A 121 -0.57 7.35 14.96
CA VAL A 121 -1.67 8.04 14.29
C VAL A 121 -1.95 9.40 14.95
N ASP A 122 -1.91 9.47 16.26
CA ASP A 122 -2.09 10.73 17.00
C ASP A 122 -0.99 11.75 16.70
N MET A 123 0.26 11.27 16.49
CA MET A 123 1.40 12.15 16.19
C MET A 123 1.50 12.55 14.72
N PHE A 124 1.25 11.63 13.80
CA PHE A 124 1.56 11.81 12.37
C PHE A 124 0.33 11.79 11.44
N GLY A 125 -0.81 11.37 11.95
CA GLY A 125 -2.02 11.15 11.16
C GLY A 125 -2.03 9.78 10.47
N VAL A 126 -3.23 9.27 10.21
CA VAL A 126 -3.44 7.89 9.73
C VAL A 126 -2.77 7.61 8.39
N ASP A 127 -2.81 8.53 7.44
CA ASP A 127 -2.25 8.31 6.10
C ASP A 127 -0.71 8.23 6.10
N ALA A 128 -0.07 9.01 6.97
CA ALA A 128 1.38 8.96 7.13
C ALA A 128 1.84 7.63 7.75
N VAL A 129 1.10 7.12 8.73
CA VAL A 129 1.36 5.81 9.33
C VAL A 129 1.12 4.69 8.32
N ARG A 130 0.02 4.75 7.55
CA ARG A 130 -0.26 3.80 6.46
C ARG A 130 0.84 3.79 5.42
N TYR A 131 1.28 4.99 4.98
CA TYR A 131 2.40 5.11 4.05
C TYR A 131 3.63 4.38 4.59
N PHE A 132 4.04 4.70 5.83
CA PHE A 132 5.22 4.11 6.43
C PHE A 132 5.15 2.59 6.52
N VAL A 133 4.08 2.05 7.10
CA VAL A 133 3.94 0.60 7.29
C VAL A 133 3.90 -0.14 5.95
N LEU A 134 3.18 0.38 4.96
CA LEU A 134 3.07 -0.27 3.64
C LEU A 134 4.33 -0.12 2.80
N HIS A 135 5.10 0.96 2.97
CA HIS A 135 6.33 1.21 2.24
C HIS A 135 7.54 0.47 2.84
N GLU A 136 7.64 0.43 4.18
CA GLU A 136 8.81 -0.14 4.88
C GLU A 136 8.68 -1.63 5.20
N MET A 137 7.61 -2.29 4.74
CA MET A 137 7.49 -3.75 4.77
C MET A 137 7.72 -4.33 3.36
N PRO A 138 8.98 -4.54 2.97
CA PRO A 138 9.30 -5.14 1.68
C PRO A 138 8.78 -6.59 1.63
N PHE A 139 8.53 -7.08 0.42
CA PHE A 139 7.93 -8.40 0.21
C PHE A 139 8.77 -9.55 0.79
N GLU A 140 10.09 -9.47 0.69
CA GLU A 140 11.00 -10.59 0.95
C GLU A 140 11.66 -10.54 2.35
N ASN A 141 11.68 -9.39 3.00
CA ASN A 141 12.43 -9.18 4.22
C ASN A 141 11.59 -8.54 5.32
N ASP A 142 12.01 -8.72 6.57
CA ASP A 142 11.41 -8.00 7.68
C ASP A 142 11.68 -6.50 7.56
N GLY A 143 10.66 -5.70 7.81
CA GLY A 143 10.78 -4.25 7.90
C GLY A 143 11.30 -3.82 9.27
N VAL A 144 11.89 -2.64 9.32
CA VAL A 144 12.35 -2.03 10.58
C VAL A 144 11.60 -0.74 10.82
N ILE A 145 11.12 -0.55 12.03
CA ILE A 145 10.56 0.73 12.49
C ILE A 145 11.53 1.39 13.46
N SER A 146 11.91 2.63 13.17
CA SER A 146 12.59 3.54 14.09
C SER A 146 12.02 4.95 13.95
N TRP A 147 12.19 5.77 14.99
CA TRP A 147 11.75 7.16 14.97
C TRP A 147 12.48 7.96 13.88
N GLU A 148 13.77 7.71 13.70
CA GLU A 148 14.61 8.35 12.69
C GLU A 148 14.10 8.04 11.28
N LEU A 149 13.83 6.77 10.98
CA LEU A 149 13.31 6.33 9.68
C LEU A 149 11.89 6.88 9.42
N LEU A 150 11.05 6.90 10.45
CA LEU A 150 9.72 7.52 10.37
C LEU A 150 9.83 8.99 9.97
N VAL A 151 10.62 9.78 10.69
CA VAL A 151 10.83 11.20 10.41
C VAL A 151 11.45 11.42 9.04
N GLU A 152 12.41 10.58 8.64
CA GLU A 152 13.03 10.65 7.32
C GLU A 152 11.97 10.45 6.21
N ARG A 153 11.15 9.43 6.29
CA ARG A 153 10.10 9.17 5.30
C ARG A 153 9.05 10.27 5.24
N MET A 154 8.62 10.77 6.41
CA MET A 154 7.70 11.92 6.48
C MET A 154 8.25 13.13 5.76
N ASN A 155 9.52 13.45 5.97
CA ASN A 155 10.14 14.64 5.39
C ASN A 155 10.49 14.44 3.91
N SER A 156 11.16 13.35 3.54
CA SER A 156 11.65 13.15 2.17
C SER A 156 10.54 12.83 1.19
N ASP A 157 9.66 11.91 1.54
CA ASP A 157 8.67 11.40 0.60
C ASP A 157 7.37 12.17 0.69
N LEU A 158 6.80 12.33 1.89
CA LEU A 158 5.49 12.97 2.03
C LEU A 158 5.58 14.48 1.95
N ALA A 159 6.48 15.13 2.67
CA ALA A 159 6.59 16.58 2.66
C ALA A 159 7.30 17.09 1.39
N ASN A 160 8.53 16.63 1.14
CA ASN A 160 9.35 17.20 0.07
C ASN A 160 8.95 16.68 -1.32
N THR A 161 8.65 15.39 -1.47
CA THR A 161 8.27 14.86 -2.79
C THR A 161 6.83 15.18 -3.13
N LEU A 162 5.86 14.72 -2.34
CA LEU A 162 4.43 14.87 -2.64
C LEU A 162 3.89 16.24 -2.24
N GLY A 163 4.06 16.64 -0.98
CA GLY A 163 3.49 17.87 -0.43
C GLY A 163 4.01 19.12 -1.14
N ASN A 164 5.33 19.19 -1.37
CA ASN A 164 5.94 20.29 -2.09
C ASN A 164 5.50 20.35 -3.57
N LEU A 165 5.41 19.21 -4.26
CA LEU A 165 4.91 19.12 -5.63
C LEU A 165 3.50 19.71 -5.74
N VAL A 166 2.58 19.22 -4.92
CA VAL A 166 1.16 19.67 -4.92
C VAL A 166 1.09 21.15 -4.59
N ASN A 167 1.79 21.60 -3.54
CA ASN A 167 1.76 22.99 -3.12
C ASN A 167 2.33 23.94 -4.18
N ARG A 168 3.47 23.63 -4.80
CA ARG A 168 4.08 24.42 -5.87
C ARG A 168 3.16 24.51 -7.09
N THR A 169 2.59 23.41 -7.53
CA THR A 169 1.70 23.35 -8.69
C THR A 169 0.45 24.21 -8.46
N ILE A 170 -0.21 24.04 -7.31
CA ILE A 170 -1.41 24.82 -6.97
C ILE A 170 -1.10 26.31 -6.81
N ALA A 171 0.01 26.64 -6.14
CA ALA A 171 0.41 28.04 -5.97
C ALA A 171 0.69 28.74 -7.30
N MET A 172 1.36 28.09 -8.23
CA MET A 172 1.63 28.61 -9.57
C MET A 172 0.33 28.72 -10.40
N SER A 173 -0.55 27.73 -10.35
CA SER A 173 -1.83 27.76 -11.05
C SER A 173 -2.71 28.92 -10.55
N ASN A 174 -2.78 29.10 -9.25
CA ASN A 174 -3.51 30.25 -8.67
C ASN A 174 -2.88 31.59 -9.04
N LYS A 175 -1.56 31.68 -8.93
CA LYS A 175 -0.84 32.94 -9.20
C LYS A 175 -0.93 33.41 -10.63
N TYR A 176 -0.80 32.51 -11.60
CA TYR A 176 -0.69 32.88 -13.02
C TYR A 176 -2.00 32.75 -13.80
N PHE A 177 -2.93 31.89 -13.34
CA PHE A 177 -4.17 31.58 -14.05
C PHE A 177 -5.43 31.64 -13.16
N GLY A 178 -5.33 32.22 -11.96
CA GLY A 178 -6.49 32.35 -11.05
C GLY A 178 -7.05 30.99 -10.56
N GLY A 179 -6.26 29.93 -10.66
CA GLY A 179 -6.66 28.59 -10.26
C GLY A 179 -7.37 27.78 -11.34
N VAL A 180 -7.39 28.23 -12.59
CA VAL A 180 -7.92 27.48 -13.74
C VAL A 180 -6.82 27.32 -14.76
N VAL A 181 -6.50 26.08 -15.12
CA VAL A 181 -5.51 25.75 -16.15
C VAL A 181 -6.15 24.86 -17.21
N ASN A 182 -5.91 25.22 -18.48
CA ASN A 182 -6.48 24.52 -19.62
C ASN A 182 -5.37 23.86 -20.44
N LYS A 183 -5.73 22.82 -21.17
CA LYS A 183 -4.85 22.24 -22.17
C LYS A 183 -4.75 23.16 -23.35
N THR A 184 -3.53 23.62 -23.66
CA THR A 184 -3.28 24.51 -24.81
C THR A 184 -2.73 23.77 -26.02
N GLY A 185 -2.10 22.62 -25.81
CA GLY A 185 -1.43 21.81 -26.83
C GLY A 185 -0.08 22.36 -27.28
N VAL A 186 0.45 23.38 -26.60
CA VAL A 186 1.78 23.94 -26.90
C VAL A 186 2.87 23.07 -26.32
N THR A 187 3.59 22.39 -27.21
CA THR A 187 4.65 21.43 -26.85
C THR A 187 5.97 22.09 -26.46
N SER A 188 6.91 21.28 -25.97
CA SER A 188 8.25 21.72 -25.54
C SER A 188 9.23 21.90 -26.72
N GLU A 189 8.79 22.44 -27.86
CA GLU A 189 9.67 22.67 -28.98
C GLU A 189 10.92 23.45 -28.58
N GLY A 190 12.11 22.91 -28.88
CA GLY A 190 13.38 23.55 -28.63
C GLY A 190 13.94 23.42 -27.22
N ALA A 191 13.51 22.42 -26.46
CA ALA A 191 14.06 22.13 -25.13
C ALA A 191 15.58 21.80 -25.14
N GLY A 192 16.18 21.66 -26.33
CA GLY A 192 17.58 21.33 -26.52
C GLY A 192 17.80 19.91 -27.01
N VAL A 193 19.07 19.47 -26.99
CA VAL A 193 19.46 18.11 -27.31
C VAL A 193 20.20 17.49 -26.13
N ASP A 194 20.08 16.18 -25.96
CA ASP A 194 20.87 15.44 -24.97
C ASP A 194 22.33 15.31 -25.39
N GLU A 195 23.14 14.63 -24.58
CA GLU A 195 24.56 14.36 -24.84
C GLU A 195 24.81 13.55 -26.11
N ASN A 196 23.80 12.86 -26.66
CA ASN A 196 23.84 12.07 -27.89
C ASN A 196 23.25 12.83 -29.08
N GLY A 197 22.83 14.09 -28.91
CA GLY A 197 22.22 14.92 -29.96
C GLY A 197 20.74 14.64 -30.25
N ALA A 198 20.05 13.84 -29.40
CA ALA A 198 18.60 13.62 -29.50
C ALA A 198 17.84 14.82 -28.93
N SER A 199 16.75 15.22 -29.61
CA SER A 199 15.88 16.29 -29.14
C SER A 199 15.24 15.95 -27.79
N LEU A 200 15.39 16.84 -26.82
CA LEU A 200 14.74 16.73 -25.52
C LEU A 200 13.28 17.12 -25.63
N ASP A 201 12.39 16.21 -25.26
CA ASP A 201 10.95 16.46 -25.16
C ASP A 201 10.47 16.09 -23.75
N PHE A 202 10.51 17.06 -22.84
CA PHE A 202 10.13 16.86 -21.44
C PHE A 202 8.66 16.49 -21.25
N ASP A 203 7.79 16.91 -22.18
CA ASP A 203 6.36 16.58 -22.16
C ASP A 203 6.13 15.13 -22.52
N ALA A 204 6.80 14.64 -23.59
CA ALA A 204 6.77 13.24 -23.99
C ALA A 204 7.32 12.32 -22.90
N ASP A 205 8.44 12.71 -22.29
CA ASP A 205 9.06 11.95 -21.17
C ASP A 205 8.12 11.86 -19.97
N LEU A 206 7.50 12.97 -19.55
CA LEU A 206 6.52 12.97 -18.47
C LEU A 206 5.32 12.09 -18.83
N LYS A 207 4.77 12.25 -20.02
CA LYS A 207 3.63 11.47 -20.51
C LYS A 207 3.94 9.97 -20.53
N ALA A 208 5.13 9.58 -20.98
CA ALA A 208 5.56 8.17 -21.00
C ALA A 208 5.56 7.57 -19.57
N VAL A 209 6.09 8.29 -18.59
CA VAL A 209 6.07 7.85 -17.18
C VAL A 209 4.65 7.75 -16.66
N VAL A 210 3.81 8.79 -16.86
CA VAL A 210 2.41 8.81 -16.40
C VAL A 210 1.63 7.62 -16.94
N THR A 211 1.72 7.37 -18.25
CA THR A 211 0.98 6.28 -18.90
C THR A 211 1.43 4.90 -18.46
N ALA A 212 2.72 4.72 -18.20
CA ALA A 212 3.26 3.43 -17.76
C ALA A 212 3.02 3.14 -16.25
N THR A 213 2.82 4.17 -15.43
CA THR A 213 2.76 4.00 -13.96
C THR A 213 1.59 3.12 -13.53
N ARG A 214 0.41 3.25 -14.15
CA ARG A 214 -0.76 2.43 -13.81
C ARG A 214 -0.47 0.93 -13.94
N ASP A 215 0.07 0.53 -15.08
CA ASP A 215 0.30 -0.88 -15.38
C ASP A 215 1.40 -1.45 -14.47
N LYS A 216 2.43 -0.66 -14.18
CA LYS A 216 3.48 -1.03 -13.21
C LYS A 216 2.90 -1.23 -11.81
N VAL A 217 2.07 -0.31 -11.33
CA VAL A 217 1.40 -0.44 -10.01
C VAL A 217 0.51 -1.67 -9.99
N GLN A 218 -0.27 -1.92 -11.04
CA GLN A 218 -1.14 -3.08 -11.14
C GLN A 218 -0.36 -4.40 -11.14
N ASP A 219 0.75 -4.46 -11.86
CA ASP A 219 1.63 -5.63 -11.90
C ASP A 219 2.18 -5.95 -10.50
N LYS A 220 2.73 -4.95 -9.82
CA LYS A 220 3.24 -5.09 -8.44
C LYS A 220 2.13 -5.51 -7.47
N MET A 221 0.96 -4.89 -7.55
CA MET A 221 -0.17 -5.25 -6.69
C MET A 221 -0.71 -6.64 -6.95
N SER A 222 -0.70 -7.12 -8.20
CA SER A 222 -1.17 -8.47 -8.56
C SER A 222 -0.32 -9.58 -7.92
N THR A 223 0.91 -9.27 -7.59
CA THR A 223 1.87 -10.16 -6.91
C THR A 223 2.11 -9.79 -5.45
N LEU A 224 1.29 -8.89 -4.88
CA LEU A 224 1.33 -8.43 -3.48
C LEU A 224 2.60 -7.66 -3.08
N HIS A 225 3.37 -7.13 -4.06
CA HIS A 225 4.52 -6.27 -3.84
C HIS A 225 4.07 -4.82 -3.55
N VAL A 226 3.43 -4.61 -2.41
CA VAL A 226 2.77 -3.35 -2.04
C VAL A 226 3.76 -2.19 -1.94
N ALA A 227 4.91 -2.40 -1.31
CA ALA A 227 5.95 -1.38 -1.16
C ALA A 227 6.49 -0.93 -2.54
N ASP A 228 6.72 -1.87 -3.45
CA ASP A 228 7.14 -1.58 -4.81
C ASP A 228 6.08 -0.81 -5.59
N ALA A 229 4.81 -1.17 -5.44
CA ALA A 229 3.70 -0.46 -6.08
C ALA A 229 3.65 1.01 -5.63
N MET A 230 3.84 1.28 -4.33
CA MET A 230 3.94 2.65 -3.81
C MET A 230 5.15 3.39 -4.35
N THR A 231 6.30 2.71 -4.47
CA THR A 231 7.53 3.26 -5.05
C THR A 231 7.32 3.69 -6.50
N GLU A 232 6.56 2.95 -7.30
CA GLU A 232 6.21 3.35 -8.68
C GLU A 232 5.39 4.65 -8.71
N VAL A 233 4.42 4.82 -7.80
CA VAL A 233 3.65 6.07 -7.70
C VAL A 233 4.54 7.25 -7.28
N PHE A 234 5.41 7.05 -6.29
CA PHE A 234 6.34 8.10 -5.86
C PHE A 234 7.39 8.44 -6.92
N SER A 235 7.76 7.49 -7.77
CA SER A 235 8.61 7.72 -8.95
C SER A 235 7.94 8.67 -9.95
N LEU A 236 6.62 8.55 -10.15
CA LEU A 236 5.85 9.52 -10.93
C LEU A 236 5.93 10.93 -10.31
N PHE A 237 5.75 11.08 -9.00
CA PHE A 237 5.85 12.39 -8.35
C PHE A 237 7.26 12.98 -8.42
N LYS A 238 8.30 12.16 -8.29
CA LYS A 238 9.69 12.57 -8.52
C LYS A 238 9.91 13.06 -9.97
N ARG A 239 9.32 12.36 -10.96
CA ARG A 239 9.36 12.81 -12.36
C ARG A 239 8.64 14.15 -12.56
N CYS A 240 7.49 14.37 -11.88
CA CYS A 240 6.79 15.65 -11.92
C CYS A 240 7.64 16.79 -11.32
N ASN A 241 8.32 16.56 -10.19
CA ASN A 241 9.23 17.55 -9.61
C ASN A 241 10.37 17.88 -10.58
N LYS A 242 10.99 16.86 -11.19
CA LYS A 242 12.01 17.04 -12.21
C LYS A 242 11.48 17.85 -13.42
N TYR A 243 10.26 17.58 -13.87
CA TYR A 243 9.63 18.31 -14.95
C TYR A 243 9.42 19.81 -14.64
N ILE A 244 9.10 20.14 -13.38
CA ILE A 244 9.06 21.56 -12.95
C ILE A 244 10.45 22.21 -13.10
N ASP A 245 11.51 21.52 -12.72
CA ASP A 245 12.87 22.07 -12.79
C ASP A 245 13.38 22.17 -14.25
N GLU A 246 13.00 21.23 -15.10
CA GLU A 246 13.31 21.24 -16.54
C GLU A 246 12.58 22.33 -17.30
N THR A 247 11.29 22.53 -17.02
CA THR A 247 10.43 23.49 -17.74
C THR A 247 10.50 24.90 -17.18
N MET A 248 10.99 25.07 -15.97
CA MET A 248 11.16 26.36 -15.28
C MET A 248 9.94 27.30 -15.41
N PRO A 249 8.75 26.92 -14.90
CA PRO A 249 7.54 27.72 -15.10
C PRO A 249 7.65 29.16 -14.59
N TRP A 250 8.47 29.43 -13.59
CA TRP A 250 8.77 30.79 -13.12
C TRP A 250 9.55 31.65 -14.13
N ALA A 251 10.28 31.01 -15.05
CA ALA A 251 10.97 31.71 -16.14
C ALA A 251 9.99 31.96 -17.30
N LEU A 252 9.15 30.97 -17.64
CA LEU A 252 8.08 31.13 -18.62
C LEU A 252 7.13 32.28 -18.24
N ALA A 253 6.79 32.42 -16.96
CA ALA A 253 5.92 33.44 -16.45
C ALA A 253 6.43 34.89 -16.60
N LYS A 254 7.70 35.09 -16.95
CA LYS A 254 8.28 36.42 -17.19
C LYS A 254 8.08 36.91 -18.64
N ASP A 255 7.66 36.05 -19.53
CA ASP A 255 7.49 36.32 -20.97
C ASP A 255 6.04 36.04 -21.36
N GLU A 256 5.30 37.11 -21.65
CA GLU A 256 3.87 37.03 -22.02
C GLU A 256 3.66 36.18 -23.28
N SER A 257 4.63 36.11 -24.19
CA SER A 257 4.55 35.29 -25.39
C SER A 257 4.59 33.78 -25.09
N LYS A 258 5.01 33.40 -23.89
CA LYS A 258 5.12 32.01 -23.41
C LYS A 258 3.99 31.60 -22.46
N LYS A 259 2.95 32.43 -22.35
CA LYS A 259 1.84 32.18 -21.42
C LYS A 259 1.10 30.89 -21.71
N GLU A 260 0.81 30.55 -22.96
CA GLU A 260 0.18 29.30 -23.37
C GLU A 260 1.07 28.09 -23.03
N ARG A 261 2.39 28.22 -23.22
CA ARG A 261 3.34 27.17 -22.81
C ARG A 261 3.35 26.98 -21.28
N LEU A 262 3.31 28.07 -20.52
CA LEU A 262 3.22 28.00 -19.06
C LEU A 262 1.93 27.29 -18.63
N GLU A 263 0.82 27.58 -19.28
CA GLU A 263 -0.47 26.95 -18.98
C GLU A 263 -0.43 25.44 -19.26
N GLU A 264 0.13 25.02 -20.40
CA GLU A 264 0.31 23.60 -20.74
C GLU A 264 1.19 22.87 -19.72
N VAL A 265 2.29 23.49 -19.27
CA VAL A 265 3.15 22.91 -18.22
C VAL A 265 2.37 22.66 -16.95
N LEU A 266 1.57 23.65 -16.51
CA LEU A 266 0.77 23.49 -15.29
C LEU A 266 -0.37 22.49 -15.48
N TYR A 267 -1.00 22.44 -16.65
CA TYR A 267 -1.99 21.43 -16.99
C TYR A 267 -1.41 20.01 -16.89
N ASN A 268 -0.26 19.77 -17.50
CA ASN A 268 0.43 18.48 -17.48
C ASN A 268 0.77 18.05 -16.04
N LEU A 269 1.16 18.98 -15.18
CA LEU A 269 1.42 18.72 -13.76
C LEU A 269 0.14 18.37 -13.00
N VAL A 270 -0.95 19.12 -13.19
CA VAL A 270 -2.23 18.86 -12.52
C VAL A 270 -2.77 17.48 -12.91
N GLU A 271 -2.77 17.15 -14.21
CA GLU A 271 -3.18 15.82 -14.69
C GLU A 271 -2.32 14.69 -14.09
N SER A 272 -1.00 14.86 -14.13
CA SER A 272 -0.07 13.85 -13.59
C SER A 272 -0.25 13.62 -12.08
N ILE A 273 -0.45 14.71 -11.32
CA ILE A 273 -0.72 14.65 -9.87
C ILE A 273 -2.06 13.95 -9.61
N THR A 274 -3.09 14.28 -10.38
CA THR A 274 -4.42 13.67 -10.25
C THR A 274 -4.37 12.15 -10.51
N ILE A 275 -3.65 11.73 -11.56
CA ILE A 275 -3.47 10.31 -11.87
C ILE A 275 -2.71 9.61 -10.73
N GLY A 276 -1.58 10.19 -10.28
CA GLY A 276 -0.81 9.65 -9.16
C GLY A 276 -1.61 9.58 -7.85
N ALA A 277 -2.40 10.61 -7.55
CA ALA A 277 -3.29 10.63 -6.40
C ALA A 277 -4.36 9.52 -6.46
N ASN A 278 -4.96 9.30 -7.64
CA ASN A 278 -5.92 8.20 -7.81
C ASN A 278 -5.27 6.82 -7.56
N LEU A 279 -4.02 6.63 -7.97
CA LEU A 279 -3.27 5.39 -7.68
C LEU A 279 -2.93 5.25 -6.19
N LEU A 280 -2.75 6.36 -5.46
CA LEU A 280 -2.53 6.37 -4.01
C LEU A 280 -3.80 6.15 -3.18
N LYS A 281 -4.99 6.22 -3.76
CA LYS A 281 -6.25 6.24 -3.02
C LYS A 281 -6.42 5.06 -2.05
N SER A 282 -5.98 3.87 -2.42
CA SER A 282 -6.04 2.69 -1.56
C SER A 282 -5.02 2.72 -0.42
N PHE A 283 -3.92 3.46 -0.57
CA PHE A 283 -2.84 3.55 0.40
C PHE A 283 -3.05 4.72 1.37
N MET A 284 -3.40 5.89 0.84
CA MET A 284 -3.50 7.16 1.57
C MET A 284 -4.83 7.89 1.24
N PRO A 285 -5.98 7.38 1.70
CA PRO A 285 -7.30 7.87 1.26
C PRO A 285 -7.57 9.34 1.60
N ASN A 286 -7.23 9.81 2.81
CA ASN A 286 -7.49 11.18 3.24
C ASN A 286 -6.61 12.20 2.49
N THR A 287 -5.35 11.85 2.27
CA THR A 287 -4.40 12.66 1.49
C THR A 287 -4.88 12.80 0.06
N THR A 288 -5.32 11.69 -0.54
CA THR A 288 -5.85 11.67 -1.90
C THR A 288 -7.10 12.53 -2.04
N GLU A 289 -8.05 12.41 -1.11
CA GLU A 289 -9.24 13.26 -1.11
C GLU A 289 -8.90 14.75 -0.98
N SER A 290 -7.88 15.07 -0.19
CA SER A 290 -7.41 16.45 -0.04
C SER A 290 -6.76 16.99 -1.31
N ILE A 291 -6.02 16.17 -2.06
CA ILE A 291 -5.44 16.51 -3.36
C ILE A 291 -6.55 16.68 -4.39
N ASP A 292 -7.49 15.74 -4.45
CA ASP A 292 -8.61 15.76 -5.41
C ASP A 292 -9.47 17.03 -5.26
N ARG A 293 -9.85 17.40 -4.03
CA ARG A 293 -10.57 18.64 -3.75
C ARG A 293 -9.83 19.89 -4.22
N LYS A 294 -8.50 19.89 -4.15
CA LYS A 294 -7.67 21.01 -4.61
C LYS A 294 -7.55 21.02 -6.14
N SER A 295 -7.36 19.84 -6.76
CA SER A 295 -7.24 19.68 -8.21
C SER A 295 -8.57 19.98 -8.94
N THR A 296 -9.69 19.50 -8.40
CA THR A 296 -11.02 19.73 -8.98
C THR A 296 -11.38 21.21 -9.01
N ARG A 297 -10.94 22.00 -8.02
CA ARG A 297 -11.09 23.46 -8.05
C ARG A 297 -10.28 24.13 -9.16
N LEU A 298 -9.19 23.50 -9.62
CA LEU A 298 -8.36 24.00 -10.72
C LEU A 298 -8.94 23.67 -12.11
N ASN A 299 -9.79 22.64 -12.20
CA ASN A 299 -10.41 22.17 -13.45
C ASN A 299 -11.92 22.48 -13.55
N SER A 300 -12.52 23.13 -12.55
CA SER A 300 -13.97 23.40 -12.53
C SER A 300 -14.33 24.67 -13.29
N SER A 301 -14.20 24.62 -14.62
CA SER A 301 -14.91 25.50 -15.55
C SER A 301 -15.63 24.66 -16.61
N HIS A 302 -16.51 23.76 -16.13
CA HIS A 302 -17.53 23.13 -16.96
C HIS A 302 -18.88 23.16 -16.23
#